data_783aea95eea3cf6fc1c96f6c8d88350c
#
_entry.id   783aea95eea3cf6fc1c96f6c8d88350c
#
_cell.length_a   1.000
_cell.length_b   1.000
_cell.length_c   1.000
_cell.angle_alpha   90.00
_cell.angle_beta   90.00
_cell.angle_gamma   90.00
#
_symmetry.space_group_name_H-M   'P 1'
#
loop_
_entity.id
_entity.type
_entity.pdbx_description
1 polymer ?
#
loop_
_entity_poly.entity_id
_entity_poly.type
_entity_poly.pdbx_seq_one_letter_code
_entity_poly.pdbx_strand_id
1 'polypeptide(L)'
;PTSGVGDPEAIIMDVGRELLTTRRLGAETYAHALQVLGKTNLVDLIDLVGRYTSTGATLTAVNQQMPMGWRQSLPLPFTYPDDIYPDSRSRLPLRPGPYQTSVSALYGRMASPGGIGPGQIRAYGEGVQTLEARIGKRLEMLAVLVTARAHNSQYDWTMHEPLALEAGLEREVIDIVRHRRSID
;
A
#
# COMPACT_ATOMS: atom_id res chain seq x y z
N PRO A 1 -25.21 -10.49 9.32
CA PRO A 1 -23.96 -10.96 9.84
C PRO A 1 -22.86 -10.12 9.20
N THR A 2 -22.46 -9.14 9.93
CA THR A 2 -21.32 -8.32 9.59
C THR A 2 -20.10 -9.23 9.44
N SER A 3 -19.45 -9.15 8.35
CA SER A 3 -18.32 -9.91 7.84
C SER A 3 -17.04 -9.83 8.71
N GLY A 4 -17.10 -9.87 10.02
CA GLY A 4 -15.93 -9.82 10.90
C GLY A 4 -15.09 -8.54 10.81
N VAL A 5 -15.58 -7.51 10.10
CA VAL A 5 -14.93 -6.22 9.96
C VAL A 5 -15.35 -5.33 11.13
N GLY A 6 -14.41 -4.97 12.00
CA GLY A 6 -14.62 -4.00 13.08
C GLY A 6 -14.59 -2.55 12.60
N ASP A 7 -14.99 -1.61 13.46
CA ASP A 7 -14.97 -0.18 13.12
C ASP A 7 -13.60 0.33 12.68
N PRO A 8 -12.46 -0.09 13.30
CA PRO A 8 -11.14 0.34 12.83
C PRO A 8 -10.80 -0.13 11.42
N GLU A 9 -11.16 -1.36 11.06
CA GLU A 9 -10.93 -1.89 9.72
C GLU A 9 -11.81 -1.18 8.69
N ALA A 10 -13.09 -1.01 9.00
CA ALA A 10 -14.05 -0.35 8.13
C ALA A 10 -13.57 1.07 7.81
N ILE A 11 -13.25 1.86 8.83
CA ILE A 11 -12.84 3.25 8.62
C ILE A 11 -11.49 3.38 7.89
N ILE A 12 -10.54 2.49 8.09
CA ILE A 12 -9.28 2.47 7.32
C ILE A 12 -9.57 2.21 5.83
N MET A 13 -10.46 1.27 5.53
CA MET A 13 -10.87 0.99 4.15
C MET A 13 -11.59 2.17 3.51
N ASP A 14 -12.49 2.81 4.24
CA ASP A 14 -13.26 3.96 3.74
C ASP A 14 -12.35 5.17 3.49
N VAL A 15 -11.47 5.50 4.44
CA VAL A 15 -10.48 6.57 4.28
C VAL A 15 -9.61 6.32 3.04
N GLY A 16 -9.06 5.11 2.91
CA GLY A 16 -8.21 4.79 1.76
C GLY A 16 -8.97 4.83 0.44
N ARG A 17 -10.16 4.23 0.38
CA ARG A 17 -10.99 4.21 -0.83
C ARG A 17 -11.43 5.61 -1.24
N GLU A 18 -11.96 6.38 -0.31
CA GLU A 18 -12.46 7.72 -0.61
C GLU A 18 -11.33 8.67 -1.03
N LEU A 19 -10.24 8.70 -0.25
CA LEU A 19 -9.08 9.55 -0.55
C LEU A 19 -8.49 9.24 -1.93
N LEU A 20 -8.38 7.98 -2.29
CA LEU A 20 -7.74 7.56 -3.55
C LEU A 20 -8.67 7.67 -4.76
N THR A 21 -9.99 7.68 -4.57
CA THR A 21 -10.97 7.86 -5.67
C THR A 21 -11.37 9.30 -5.86
N THR A 22 -11.69 10.02 -4.79
CA THR A 22 -12.20 11.41 -4.84
C THR A 22 -11.11 12.45 -4.61
N ARG A 23 -9.93 12.04 -4.14
CA ARG A 23 -8.78 12.88 -3.77
C ARG A 23 -9.06 13.82 -2.59
N ARG A 24 -10.05 13.50 -1.80
CA ARG A 24 -10.41 14.21 -0.56
C ARG A 24 -11.19 13.26 0.34
N LEU A 25 -11.29 13.59 1.61
CA LEU A 25 -12.21 12.95 2.54
C LEU A 25 -13.47 13.83 2.68
N GLY A 26 -14.64 13.20 2.61
CA GLY A 26 -15.90 13.83 2.96
C GLY A 26 -15.98 14.13 4.46
N ALA A 27 -16.86 15.06 4.83
CA ALA A 27 -16.99 15.48 6.22
C ALA A 27 -17.40 14.33 7.14
N GLU A 28 -18.25 13.44 6.67
CA GLU A 28 -18.75 12.28 7.42
C GLU A 28 -17.62 11.27 7.68
N THR A 29 -16.92 10.84 6.62
CA THR A 29 -15.77 9.91 6.73
C THR A 29 -14.67 10.49 7.60
N TYR A 30 -14.37 11.79 7.45
CA TYR A 30 -13.38 12.47 8.28
C TYR A 30 -13.77 12.47 9.76
N ALA A 31 -15.03 12.84 10.07
CA ALA A 31 -15.52 12.89 11.44
C ALA A 31 -15.51 11.50 12.09
N HIS A 32 -15.96 10.46 11.37
CA HIS A 32 -15.94 9.09 11.84
C HIS A 32 -14.50 8.59 12.05
N ALA A 33 -13.59 8.83 11.09
CA ALA A 33 -12.18 8.49 11.23
C ALA A 33 -11.53 9.17 12.44
N LEU A 34 -11.85 10.44 12.67
CA LEU A 34 -11.37 11.17 13.84
C LEU A 34 -11.88 10.56 15.16
N GLN A 35 -13.12 10.11 15.18
CA GLN A 35 -13.71 9.45 16.34
C GLN A 35 -13.07 8.09 16.64
N VAL A 36 -12.88 7.26 15.62
CA VAL A 36 -12.36 5.88 15.77
C VAL A 36 -10.85 5.85 15.97
N LEU A 37 -10.10 6.60 15.18
CA LEU A 37 -8.63 6.54 15.17
C LEU A 37 -7.96 7.62 16.02
N GLY A 38 -8.64 8.73 16.25
CA GLY A 38 -8.06 9.93 16.82
C GLY A 38 -7.21 10.72 15.82
N LYS A 39 -6.96 11.99 16.13
CA LYS A 39 -6.31 12.95 15.21
C LYS A 39 -4.93 12.46 14.73
N THR A 40 -4.10 12.02 15.66
CA THR A 40 -2.71 11.65 15.34
C THR A 40 -2.66 10.44 14.40
N ASN A 41 -3.41 9.38 14.70
CA ASN A 41 -3.43 8.18 13.88
C ASN A 41 -4.07 8.44 12.51
N LEU A 42 -5.09 9.30 12.43
CA LEU A 42 -5.69 9.68 11.16
C LEU A 42 -4.69 10.43 10.25
N VAL A 43 -3.92 11.37 10.81
CA VAL A 43 -2.89 12.10 10.05
C VAL A 43 -1.82 11.14 9.55
N ASP A 44 -1.35 10.23 10.39
CA ASP A 44 -0.31 9.26 10.02
C ASP A 44 -0.82 8.22 9.02
N LEU A 45 -2.11 7.83 9.13
CA LEU A 45 -2.77 6.98 8.13
C LEU A 45 -2.81 7.67 6.75
N ILE A 46 -3.18 8.95 6.70
CA ILE A 46 -3.20 9.73 5.46
C ILE A 46 -1.79 9.82 4.86
N ASP A 47 -0.77 10.05 5.69
CA ASP A 47 0.63 10.08 5.24
C ASP A 47 1.07 8.70 4.70
N LEU A 48 0.72 7.61 5.38
CA LEU A 48 1.00 6.23 4.93
C LEU A 48 0.38 5.97 3.55
N VAL A 49 -0.91 6.29 3.37
CA VAL A 49 -1.62 6.17 2.09
C VAL A 49 -0.93 6.99 1.00
N GLY A 50 -0.54 8.23 1.30
CA GLY A 50 0.18 9.09 0.36
C GLY A 50 1.52 8.51 -0.08
N ARG A 51 2.27 7.91 0.82
CA ARG A 51 3.58 7.28 0.54
C ARG A 51 3.45 6.02 -0.31
N TYR A 52 2.52 5.14 0.00
CA TYR A 52 2.25 3.97 -0.83
C TYR A 52 1.65 4.34 -2.19
N THR A 53 0.94 5.47 -2.27
CA THR A 53 0.54 6.06 -3.56
C THR A 53 1.75 6.42 -4.42
N SER A 54 2.74 7.10 -3.84
CA SER A 54 4.00 7.43 -4.52
C SER A 54 4.77 6.17 -4.93
N THR A 55 4.85 5.19 -4.05
CA THR A 55 5.49 3.89 -4.33
C THR A 55 4.78 3.17 -5.48
N GLY A 56 3.46 3.03 -5.41
CA GLY A 56 2.67 2.38 -6.46
C GLY A 56 2.80 3.08 -7.82
N ALA A 57 2.79 4.42 -7.85
CA ALA A 57 3.03 5.17 -9.07
C ALA A 57 4.42 4.90 -9.67
N THR A 58 5.45 4.84 -8.82
CA THR A 58 6.82 4.55 -9.25
C THR A 58 6.95 3.12 -9.79
N LEU A 59 6.40 2.14 -9.09
CA LEU A 59 6.41 0.73 -9.51
C LEU A 59 5.72 0.54 -10.86
N THR A 60 4.58 1.20 -11.06
CA THR A 60 3.85 1.19 -12.31
C THR A 60 4.64 1.86 -13.44
N ALA A 61 5.22 3.04 -13.18
CA ALA A 61 5.99 3.78 -14.19
C ALA A 61 7.20 3.00 -14.72
N VAL A 62 7.82 2.15 -13.88
CA VAL A 62 8.98 1.35 -14.29
C VAL A 62 8.62 -0.10 -14.65
N ASN A 63 7.33 -0.41 -14.71
CA ASN A 63 6.84 -1.78 -14.93
C ASN A 63 7.54 -2.81 -14.04
N GLN A 64 7.48 -2.58 -12.73
CA GLN A 64 8.13 -3.45 -11.75
C GLN A 64 7.54 -4.87 -11.81
N GLN A 65 8.38 -5.82 -12.17
CA GLN A 65 8.01 -7.23 -12.20
C GLN A 65 8.14 -7.88 -10.81
N MET A 66 7.37 -8.95 -10.60
CA MET A 66 7.51 -9.77 -9.40
C MET A 66 8.89 -10.44 -9.35
N PRO A 67 9.46 -10.67 -8.17
CA PRO A 67 10.65 -11.49 -8.03
C PRO A 67 10.43 -12.89 -8.65
N MET A 68 11.51 -13.48 -9.18
CA MET A 68 11.43 -14.80 -9.76
C MET A 68 10.89 -15.82 -8.74
N GLY A 69 9.93 -16.63 -9.17
CA GLY A 69 9.27 -17.64 -8.33
C GLY A 69 8.12 -17.12 -7.48
N TRP A 70 7.87 -15.82 -7.44
CA TRP A 70 6.71 -15.26 -6.74
C TRP A 70 5.46 -15.30 -7.62
N ARG A 71 4.36 -15.69 -7.02
CA ARG A 71 3.06 -15.74 -7.69
C ARG A 71 2.26 -14.47 -7.39
N GLN A 72 1.76 -13.83 -8.43
CA GLN A 72 0.86 -12.69 -8.28
C GLN A 72 -0.43 -13.12 -7.57
N SER A 73 -0.90 -12.32 -6.62
CA SER A 73 -2.07 -12.67 -5.80
C SER A 73 -3.27 -11.75 -5.98
N LEU A 74 -3.14 -10.61 -6.69
CA LEU A 74 -4.31 -9.85 -7.13
C LEU A 74 -5.01 -10.54 -8.29
N PRO A 75 -6.38 -10.53 -8.30
CA PRO A 75 -7.14 -11.11 -9.40
C PRO A 75 -6.90 -10.34 -10.70
N LEU A 76 -6.76 -11.09 -11.80
CA LEU A 76 -6.75 -10.51 -13.14
C LEU A 76 -8.10 -9.83 -13.41
N PRO A 77 -8.16 -8.72 -14.15
CA PRO A 77 -7.33 -8.41 -15.30
C PRO A 77 -6.47 -7.16 -15.13
N PHE A 78 -5.27 -7.28 -14.63
CA PHE A 78 -4.31 -6.19 -14.68
C PHE A 78 -3.12 -6.64 -15.50
N THR A 79 -3.39 -6.98 -16.74
CA THR A 79 -2.39 -6.99 -17.78
C THR A 79 -2.16 -5.53 -18.19
N TYR A 80 -0.94 -5.07 -18.03
CA TYR A 80 -0.52 -3.87 -18.73
C TYR A 80 -0.73 -4.11 -20.23
N PRO A 81 -1.18 -3.12 -20.98
CA PRO A 81 -1.26 -3.27 -22.43
C PRO A 81 0.09 -3.72 -22.98
N ASP A 82 0.10 -4.80 -23.76
CA ASP A 82 1.34 -5.38 -24.33
C ASP A 82 2.12 -4.39 -25.17
N ASP A 83 1.43 -3.41 -25.76
CA ASP A 83 2.02 -2.32 -26.55
C ASP A 83 2.88 -1.36 -25.71
N ILE A 84 2.63 -1.26 -24.39
CA ILE A 84 3.43 -0.43 -23.48
C ILE A 84 4.66 -1.20 -22.98
N TYR A 85 4.53 -2.50 -22.75
CA TYR A 85 5.57 -3.37 -22.19
C TYR A 85 5.65 -4.70 -22.94
N PRO A 86 6.09 -4.66 -24.20
CA PRO A 86 5.99 -5.83 -25.09
C PRO A 86 6.78 -7.05 -24.63
N ASP A 87 7.81 -6.86 -23.81
CA ASP A 87 8.63 -7.95 -23.25
C ASP A 87 8.35 -8.23 -21.77
N SER A 88 7.37 -7.53 -21.17
CA SER A 88 7.00 -7.65 -19.74
C SER A 88 8.17 -7.50 -18.76
N ARG A 89 9.23 -6.80 -19.18
CA ARG A 89 10.41 -6.57 -18.32
C ARG A 89 10.32 -5.26 -17.59
N SER A 90 10.97 -5.20 -16.43
CA SER A 90 11.18 -3.95 -15.72
C SER A 90 12.01 -2.98 -16.58
N ARG A 91 11.57 -1.73 -16.66
CA ARG A 91 12.31 -0.67 -17.41
C ARG A 91 13.62 -0.27 -16.76
N LEU A 92 13.77 -0.56 -15.46
CA LEU A 92 15.00 -0.35 -14.70
C LEU A 92 15.63 -1.70 -14.34
N PRO A 93 16.97 -1.78 -14.31
CA PRO A 93 17.67 -2.98 -13.87
C PRO A 93 17.22 -3.41 -12.47
N LEU A 94 16.96 -4.69 -12.29
CA LEU A 94 16.68 -5.27 -10.98
C LEU A 94 17.99 -5.35 -10.19
N ARG A 95 17.97 -4.97 -8.91
CA ARG A 95 19.10 -5.20 -8.03
C ARG A 95 19.05 -6.61 -7.48
N PRO A 96 20.23 -7.26 -7.35
CA PRO A 96 20.34 -8.51 -6.59
C PRO A 96 19.86 -8.30 -5.16
N GLY A 97 19.10 -9.26 -4.63
CA GLY A 97 18.62 -9.20 -3.26
C GLY A 97 17.30 -9.97 -3.10
N PRO A 98 16.80 -10.11 -1.88
CA PRO A 98 15.62 -10.91 -1.61
C PRO A 98 14.36 -10.42 -2.35
N TYR A 99 14.29 -9.13 -2.63
CA TYR A 99 13.12 -8.53 -3.27
C TYR A 99 13.32 -8.24 -4.77
N GLN A 100 14.52 -8.38 -5.31
CA GLN A 100 14.84 -8.18 -6.73
C GLN A 100 14.11 -6.97 -7.35
N THR A 101 14.10 -5.84 -6.66
CA THR A 101 13.32 -4.67 -7.06
C THR A 101 14.18 -3.59 -7.71
N SER A 102 13.71 -3.03 -8.83
CA SER A 102 14.30 -1.83 -9.44
C SER A 102 14.07 -0.58 -8.59
N VAL A 103 13.05 -0.57 -7.74
CA VAL A 103 12.75 0.53 -6.82
C VAL A 103 13.88 0.74 -5.82
N SER A 104 14.58 -0.32 -5.42
CA SER A 104 15.80 -0.19 -4.59
C SER A 104 16.88 0.68 -5.25
N ALA A 105 16.95 0.69 -6.58
CA ALA A 105 17.85 1.60 -7.30
C ALA A 105 17.40 3.06 -7.21
N LEU A 106 16.09 3.30 -7.24
CA LEU A 106 15.52 4.64 -7.05
C LEU A 106 15.72 5.14 -5.62
N TYR A 107 15.43 4.33 -4.61
CA TYR A 107 15.66 4.68 -3.22
C TYR A 107 17.15 4.93 -2.92
N GLY A 108 18.05 4.13 -3.50
CA GLY A 108 19.49 4.37 -3.41
C GLY A 108 19.90 5.71 -4.01
N ARG A 109 19.22 6.15 -5.06
CA ARG A 109 19.44 7.47 -5.67
C ARG A 109 18.80 8.60 -4.87
N MET A 110 17.64 8.38 -4.28
CA MET A 110 16.99 9.32 -3.36
C MET A 110 17.82 9.56 -2.10
N ALA A 111 18.61 8.57 -1.67
CA ALA A 111 19.53 8.67 -0.56
C ALA A 111 20.89 9.29 -0.94
N SER A 112 21.16 9.56 -2.22
CA SER A 112 22.42 10.13 -2.71
C SER A 112 22.45 11.64 -2.53
N PRO A 113 23.65 12.27 -2.45
CA PRO A 113 23.77 13.73 -2.52
C PRO A 113 23.04 14.27 -3.76
N GLY A 114 22.10 15.19 -3.57
CA GLY A 114 21.28 15.77 -4.64
C GLY A 114 19.96 15.04 -4.93
N GLY A 115 19.66 13.91 -4.25
CA GLY A 115 18.34 13.27 -4.24
C GLY A 115 17.48 13.72 -3.05
N ILE A 116 16.35 13.08 -2.85
CA ILE A 116 15.55 13.21 -1.62
C ILE A 116 16.41 12.62 -0.50
N GLY A 117 16.88 13.46 0.41
CA GLY A 117 17.98 13.15 1.31
C GLY A 117 17.70 11.97 2.29
N PRO A 118 18.77 11.39 2.83
CA PRO A 118 18.68 10.26 3.78
C PRO A 118 17.78 10.53 4.98
N GLY A 119 17.63 11.80 5.36
CA GLY A 119 16.73 12.22 6.44
C GLY A 119 15.27 11.96 6.18
N GLN A 120 14.81 12.12 4.95
CA GLN A 120 13.41 11.84 4.60
C GLN A 120 13.09 10.33 4.60
N ILE A 121 14.04 9.51 4.15
CA ILE A 121 13.89 8.04 4.18
C ILE A 121 13.84 7.53 5.62
N ARG A 122 14.71 8.08 6.48
CA ARG A 122 14.73 7.74 7.91
C ARG A 122 13.44 8.20 8.61
N ALA A 123 13.03 9.45 8.39
CA ALA A 123 11.79 9.99 8.96
C ALA A 123 10.56 9.19 8.51
N TYR A 124 10.58 8.64 7.30
CA TYR A 124 9.57 7.70 6.84
C TYR A 124 9.54 6.43 7.70
N GLY A 125 10.67 5.75 7.86
CA GLY A 125 10.74 4.53 8.66
C GLY A 125 10.31 4.76 10.11
N GLU A 126 10.75 5.87 10.71
CA GLU A 126 10.36 6.27 12.07
C GLU A 126 8.85 6.56 12.17
N GLY A 127 8.26 7.22 11.17
CA GLY A 127 6.82 7.51 11.12
C GLY A 127 5.98 6.23 11.01
N VAL A 128 6.37 5.30 10.14
CA VAL A 128 5.70 3.99 9.99
C VAL A 128 5.77 3.19 11.28
N GLN A 129 6.95 3.08 11.90
CA GLN A 129 7.12 2.38 13.18
C GLN A 129 6.28 3.02 14.30
N THR A 130 6.15 4.34 14.30
CA THR A 130 5.34 5.05 15.29
C THR A 130 3.85 4.79 15.10
N LEU A 131 3.36 4.74 13.86
CA LEU A 131 1.98 4.38 13.57
C LEU A 131 1.72 2.91 13.94
N GLU A 132 2.60 1.99 13.53
CA GLU A 132 2.52 0.57 13.88
C GLU A 132 2.43 0.36 15.40
N ALA A 133 3.24 1.10 16.19
CA ALA A 133 3.22 1.01 17.64
C ALA A 133 1.89 1.46 18.26
N ARG A 134 1.14 2.34 17.60
CA ARG A 134 -0.14 2.86 18.12
C ARG A 134 -1.37 2.08 17.65
N ILE A 135 -1.43 1.72 16.37
CA ILE A 135 -2.60 1.02 15.80
C ILE A 135 -2.37 -0.47 15.59
N GLY A 136 -1.14 -0.93 15.73
CA GLY A 136 -0.74 -2.32 15.51
C GLY A 136 -0.43 -2.62 14.04
N LYS A 137 0.45 -3.60 13.84
CA LYS A 137 0.89 -4.06 12.51
C LYS A 137 -0.26 -4.51 11.62
N ARG A 138 -1.26 -5.13 12.22
CA ARG A 138 -2.45 -5.64 11.53
C ARG A 138 -3.20 -4.52 10.79
N LEU A 139 -3.52 -3.42 11.46
CA LEU A 139 -4.23 -2.28 10.85
C LEU A 139 -3.35 -1.47 9.91
N GLU A 140 -2.05 -1.35 10.20
CA GLU A 140 -1.09 -0.75 9.27
C GLU A 140 -1.07 -1.52 7.95
N MET A 141 -0.95 -2.86 8.00
CA MET A 141 -0.95 -3.69 6.79
C MET A 141 -2.27 -3.61 6.02
N LEU A 142 -3.39 -3.46 6.70
CA LEU A 142 -4.67 -3.21 6.03
C LEU A 142 -4.62 -1.93 5.19
N ALA A 143 -4.10 -0.83 5.75
CA ALA A 143 -3.96 0.44 5.02
C ALA A 143 -3.04 0.30 3.79
N VAL A 144 -1.95 -0.45 3.93
CA VAL A 144 -1.05 -0.76 2.81
C VAL A 144 -1.77 -1.54 1.71
N LEU A 145 -2.52 -2.60 2.06
CA LEU A 145 -3.27 -3.40 1.08
C LEU A 145 -4.38 -2.61 0.40
N VAL A 146 -5.10 -1.74 1.12
CA VAL A 146 -6.12 -0.85 0.54
C VAL A 146 -5.48 0.06 -0.51
N THR A 147 -4.33 0.64 -0.21
CA THR A 147 -3.60 1.53 -1.12
C THR A 147 -3.04 0.75 -2.33
N ALA A 148 -2.41 -0.38 -2.10
CA ALA A 148 -1.90 -1.26 -3.16
C ALA A 148 -3.03 -1.69 -4.12
N ARG A 149 -4.20 -2.01 -3.56
CA ARG A 149 -5.38 -2.40 -4.37
C ARG A 149 -5.96 -1.25 -5.15
N ALA A 150 -6.00 -0.04 -4.59
CA ALA A 150 -6.48 1.15 -5.29
C ALA A 150 -5.63 1.47 -6.53
N HIS A 151 -4.32 1.30 -6.42
CA HIS A 151 -3.36 1.47 -7.52
C HIS A 151 -3.20 0.23 -8.40
N ASN A 152 -3.85 -0.89 -8.07
CA ASN A 152 -3.66 -2.18 -8.75
C ASN A 152 -2.19 -2.62 -8.79
N SER A 153 -1.43 -2.26 -7.76
CA SER A 153 -0.02 -2.61 -7.64
C SER A 153 0.12 -4.07 -7.25
N GLN A 154 0.32 -4.94 -8.25
CA GLN A 154 0.58 -6.37 -8.01
C GLN A 154 1.79 -6.58 -7.10
N TYR A 155 2.84 -5.80 -7.32
CA TYR A 155 4.07 -5.91 -6.54
C TYR A 155 3.80 -5.61 -5.05
N ASP A 156 3.26 -4.40 -4.74
CA ASP A 156 2.98 -4.02 -3.35
C ASP A 156 2.00 -4.99 -2.69
N TRP A 157 0.94 -5.38 -3.40
CA TRP A 157 -0.04 -6.33 -2.88
C TRP A 157 0.62 -7.66 -2.51
N THR A 158 1.30 -8.28 -3.48
CA THR A 158 1.87 -9.63 -3.31
C THR A 158 2.97 -9.66 -2.24
N MET A 159 3.72 -8.56 -2.10
CA MET A 159 4.75 -8.45 -1.07
C MET A 159 4.16 -8.27 0.33
N HIS A 160 3.01 -7.59 0.47
CA HIS A 160 2.45 -7.24 1.78
C HIS A 160 1.32 -8.16 2.25
N GLU A 161 0.65 -8.89 1.37
CA GLU A 161 -0.39 -9.84 1.78
C GLU A 161 0.11 -10.91 2.76
N PRO A 162 1.27 -11.57 2.55
CA PRO A 162 1.81 -12.50 3.54
C PRO A 162 2.09 -11.84 4.89
N LEU A 163 2.61 -10.61 4.88
CA LEU A 163 2.89 -9.86 6.11
C LEU A 163 1.61 -9.46 6.85
N ALA A 164 0.54 -9.14 6.10
CA ALA A 164 -0.77 -8.86 6.68
C ALA A 164 -1.36 -10.10 7.37
N LEU A 165 -1.25 -11.27 6.72
CA LEU A 165 -1.68 -12.54 7.31
C LEU A 165 -0.85 -12.89 8.55
N GLU A 166 0.46 -12.71 8.51
CA GLU A 166 1.35 -12.91 9.64
C GLU A 166 1.03 -11.97 10.81
N ALA A 167 0.63 -10.74 10.51
CA ALA A 167 0.15 -9.76 11.49
C ALA A 167 -1.26 -10.06 12.04
N GLY A 168 -1.91 -11.12 11.57
CA GLY A 168 -3.22 -11.55 12.04
C GLY A 168 -4.39 -10.87 11.34
N LEU A 169 -4.20 -10.26 10.17
CA LEU A 169 -5.32 -9.74 9.38
C LEU A 169 -6.11 -10.92 8.78
N GLU A 170 -7.40 -10.94 9.02
CA GLU A 170 -8.29 -12.02 8.62
C GLU A 170 -8.41 -12.11 7.09
N ARG A 171 -8.45 -13.34 6.58
CA ARG A 171 -8.57 -13.59 5.13
C ARG A 171 -9.81 -12.94 4.53
N GLU A 172 -10.91 -12.93 5.28
CA GLU A 172 -12.17 -12.32 4.89
C GLU A 172 -12.03 -10.80 4.66
N VAL A 173 -11.29 -10.13 5.55
CA VAL A 173 -10.98 -8.68 5.42
C VAL A 173 -10.09 -8.44 4.20
N ILE A 174 -9.07 -9.26 4.02
CA ILE A 174 -8.19 -9.19 2.83
C ILE A 174 -9.01 -9.39 1.55
N ASP A 175 -9.95 -10.34 1.53
CA ASP A 175 -10.80 -10.61 0.36
C ASP A 175 -11.80 -9.49 0.06
N ILE A 176 -12.29 -8.78 1.07
CA ILE A 176 -13.09 -7.57 0.89
C ILE A 176 -12.27 -6.51 0.13
N VAL A 177 -11.04 -6.28 0.56
CA VAL A 177 -10.14 -5.33 -0.12
C VAL A 177 -9.77 -5.81 -1.51
N ARG A 178 -9.35 -7.08 -1.67
CA ARG A 178 -8.93 -7.69 -2.94
C ARG A 178 -10.00 -7.56 -4.01
N HIS A 179 -11.23 -7.83 -3.67
CA HIS A 179 -12.37 -7.84 -4.61
C HIS A 179 -13.17 -6.54 -4.59
N ARG A 180 -12.74 -5.52 -3.87
CA ARG A 180 -13.42 -4.22 -3.74
C ARG A 180 -14.88 -4.37 -3.33
N ARG A 181 -15.17 -5.31 -2.45
CA ARG A 181 -16.53 -5.52 -1.93
C ARG A 181 -16.94 -4.37 -1.00
N SER A 182 -18.24 -4.18 -0.84
CA SER A 182 -18.76 -3.30 0.22
C SER A 182 -18.45 -3.88 1.60
N ILE A 183 -18.54 -3.04 2.62
CA ILE A 183 -18.23 -3.40 4.02
C ILE A 183 -19.53 -3.79 4.76
N ASP A 184 -20.69 -3.74 4.08
CA ASP A 184 -22.04 -3.95 4.63
C ASP A 184 -22.25 -5.37 5.19
#